data_c67a1963654824fdb4fb1a25e0a25368
#
_entry.id   c67a1963654824fdb4fb1a25e0a25368
#
_cell.length_a   1.000
_cell.length_b   1.000
_cell.length_c   1.000
_cell.angle_alpha   90.00
_cell.angle_beta   90.00
_cell.angle_gamma   90.00
#
_symmetry.space_group_name_H-M   'P 1'
#
loop_
_entity.id
_entity.type
_entity.pdbx_description
1 polymer ?
#
loop_
_entity_poly.entity_id
_entity_poly.type
_entity_poly.pdbx_seq_one_letter_code
_entity_poly.pdbx_strand_id
1 'polypeptide(L)'
;VTKPSFSSFTRRAALPLLAALALAGCGGIGGTQPPAASADIHVMTSGGFTAAYNDLRPAFERSSGRSVKTAYGASMGNADDSIPSRLARNEPADVVILARPALDALVAQGKVVPGSQVDLVRSSIGFAVRKGAPRPDISTVDALKRTLIAAPSIAYSASASGTYYETELLKKLGIEAQVKPKSKRILSERVGSVVARGDAALGLQQVSELLPIEGIDYIGPLPAEVQRVTVFSAGIATASKQPDAARQLIRYLNSPAAAPTIAKTGLEPLTAR
;
A
#
# COMPACT_ATOMS: atom_id res chain seq x y z
N VAL A 1 -20.52 -43.87 57.52
CA VAL A 1 -20.31 -44.08 58.95
C VAL A 1 -19.50 -42.92 59.48
N THR A 2 -20.16 -42.14 60.29
CA THR A 2 -19.81 -41.32 61.46
C THR A 2 -18.99 -40.02 61.37
N LYS A 3 -19.69 -38.93 61.56
CA LYS A 3 -19.29 -37.75 62.35
C LYS A 3 -19.09 -38.15 63.84
N PRO A 4 -18.42 -37.37 64.68
CA PRO A 4 -18.86 -36.08 65.22
C PRO A 4 -17.72 -35.09 65.49
N SER A 5 -17.87 -33.76 65.62
CA SER A 5 -18.62 -32.87 66.51
C SER A 5 -17.78 -32.27 67.63
N PHE A 6 -17.96 -30.92 67.84
CA PHE A 6 -17.74 -30.03 68.98
C PHE A 6 -16.29 -29.68 69.44
N SER A 7 -15.95 -28.47 69.84
CA SER A 7 -16.68 -27.45 70.66
C SER A 7 -15.95 -26.10 70.68
N SER A 8 -16.75 -25.07 70.86
CA SER A 8 -16.49 -23.70 71.25
C SER A 8 -15.60 -23.47 72.44
N PHE A 9 -14.88 -22.32 72.52
CA PHE A 9 -14.73 -21.54 73.73
C PHE A 9 -14.49 -20.05 73.41
N THR A 10 -15.41 -19.26 73.90
CA THR A 10 -15.42 -17.81 74.07
C THR A 10 -14.48 -17.35 75.20
N ARG A 11 -13.81 -16.20 75.02
CA ARG A 11 -13.67 -15.20 76.09
C ARG A 11 -13.27 -13.82 75.62
N ARG A 12 -13.98 -12.86 76.19
CA ARG A 12 -13.94 -11.40 76.04
C ARG A 12 -12.66 -10.80 76.66
N ALA A 13 -12.20 -9.65 76.19
CA ALA A 13 -12.11 -8.40 77.00
C ALA A 13 -11.27 -7.32 76.28
N ALA A 14 -11.88 -6.18 76.04
CA ALA A 14 -11.52 -4.83 76.51
C ALA A 14 -10.56 -3.98 75.68
N LEU A 15 -11.11 -2.86 75.20
CA LEU A 15 -10.44 -1.64 74.71
C LEU A 15 -9.55 -0.99 75.77
N PRO A 16 -8.58 -0.14 75.32
CA PRO A 16 -8.94 1.29 75.30
C PRO A 16 -8.46 2.06 74.10
N LEU A 17 -9.18 3.15 73.85
CA LEU A 17 -8.95 4.28 72.98
C LEU A 17 -7.57 4.94 73.16
N LEU A 18 -6.91 5.29 72.05
CA LEU A 18 -6.02 6.45 72.02
C LEU A 18 -6.08 7.07 70.62
N ALA A 19 -6.66 8.25 70.57
CA ALA A 19 -6.70 9.12 69.41
C ALA A 19 -5.33 9.78 69.21
N ALA A 20 -4.80 9.69 67.97
CA ALA A 20 -3.74 10.55 67.54
C ALA A 20 -4.08 11.07 66.08
N LEU A 21 -4.48 12.35 66.06
CA LEU A 21 -4.54 13.13 64.85
C LEU A 21 -3.13 13.28 64.28
N ALA A 22 -2.90 12.77 63.07
CA ALA A 22 -1.80 13.19 62.20
C ALA A 22 -2.37 13.70 60.88
N LEU A 23 -2.40 15.02 60.72
CA LEU A 23 -2.53 15.69 59.42
C LEU A 23 -1.27 15.37 58.60
N ALA A 24 -1.41 14.50 57.62
CA ALA A 24 -0.41 14.33 56.56
C ALA A 24 -0.99 14.86 55.27
N GLY A 25 -0.36 15.94 54.74
CA GLY A 25 -0.77 16.66 53.56
C GLY A 25 -0.80 15.77 52.31
N CYS A 26 -1.88 15.90 51.56
CA CYS A 26 -2.00 15.39 50.19
C CYS A 26 -1.09 16.16 49.26
N GLY A 27 0.15 15.75 49.17
CA GLY A 27 0.99 16.07 48.02
C GLY A 27 0.57 15.18 46.84
N GLY A 28 -0.35 15.65 46.04
CA GLY A 28 -0.68 15.00 44.77
C GLY A 28 0.53 15.04 43.84
N ILE A 29 1.32 13.96 43.81
CA ILE A 29 2.26 13.72 42.72
C ILE A 29 1.38 13.39 41.50
N GLY A 30 1.12 14.42 40.68
CA GLY A 30 0.55 14.23 39.37
C GLY A 30 1.52 13.36 38.55
N GLY A 31 1.34 12.05 38.64
CA GLY A 31 1.98 11.12 37.71
C GLY A 31 1.51 11.47 36.31
N THR A 32 2.36 12.14 35.54
CA THR A 32 2.20 12.22 34.12
C THR A 32 2.23 10.80 33.59
N GLN A 33 1.04 10.22 33.40
CA GLN A 33 0.88 8.95 32.70
C GLN A 33 1.54 9.14 31.34
N PRO A 34 2.53 8.31 30.96
CA PRO A 34 3.11 8.41 29.62
C PRO A 34 1.96 8.36 28.63
N PRO A 35 1.98 9.19 27.56
CA PRO A 35 0.94 9.18 26.56
C PRO A 35 0.79 7.74 26.09
N ALA A 36 -0.43 7.21 26.16
CA ALA A 36 -0.72 5.87 25.67
C ALA A 36 -0.14 5.75 24.27
N ALA A 37 0.73 4.74 24.05
CA ALA A 37 1.34 4.53 22.75
C ALA A 37 0.23 4.55 21.71
N SER A 38 0.29 5.50 20.77
CA SER A 38 -0.74 5.62 19.74
C SER A 38 -0.73 4.32 18.94
N ALA A 39 -1.90 3.70 18.77
CA ALA A 39 -1.99 2.47 18.00
C ALA A 39 -1.42 2.67 16.59
N ASP A 40 -0.78 1.63 16.02
CA ASP A 40 -0.19 1.68 14.68
C ASP A 40 -1.25 2.01 13.62
N ILE A 41 -0.91 2.85 12.66
CA ILE A 41 -1.74 3.07 11.46
C ILE A 41 -1.51 1.91 10.50
N HIS A 42 -2.55 1.20 10.15
CA HIS A 42 -2.49 0.11 9.17
C HIS A 42 -2.73 0.62 7.76
N VAL A 43 -1.74 0.48 6.89
CA VAL A 43 -1.80 0.92 5.50
C VAL A 43 -1.70 -0.28 4.56
N MET A 44 -2.59 -0.35 3.58
CA MET A 44 -2.43 -1.23 2.43
C MET A 44 -2.08 -0.39 1.21
N THR A 45 -0.94 -0.64 0.56
CA THR A 45 -0.51 0.12 -0.62
C THR A 45 -0.18 -0.78 -1.79
N SER A 46 -0.58 -0.34 -2.98
CA SER A 46 -0.25 -1.05 -4.23
C SER A 46 1.08 -0.59 -4.80
N GLY A 47 1.64 -1.44 -5.68
CA GLY A 47 2.97 -1.29 -6.23
C GLY A 47 3.26 0.08 -6.83
N GLY A 48 2.28 0.65 -7.56
CA GLY A 48 2.47 1.93 -8.25
C GLY A 48 2.81 3.12 -7.36
N PHE A 49 2.44 3.10 -6.07
CA PHE A 49 2.80 4.16 -5.12
C PHE A 49 3.86 3.70 -4.10
N THR A 50 4.27 2.43 -4.11
CA THR A 50 5.12 1.84 -3.08
C THR A 50 6.46 2.54 -2.91
N ALA A 51 7.15 2.91 -3.99
CA ALA A 51 8.46 3.56 -3.90
C ALA A 51 8.36 4.91 -3.17
N ALA A 52 7.48 5.79 -3.63
CA ALA A 52 7.23 7.09 -3.02
C ALA A 52 6.76 6.96 -1.56
N TYR A 53 5.87 6.02 -1.29
CA TYR A 53 5.36 5.75 0.05
C TYR A 53 6.49 5.33 1.02
N ASN A 54 7.36 4.43 0.61
CA ASN A 54 8.47 3.96 1.45
C ASN A 54 9.46 5.08 1.78
N ASP A 55 9.70 6.00 0.84
CA ASP A 55 10.58 7.14 1.05
C ASP A 55 9.93 8.21 1.98
N LEU A 56 8.61 8.37 1.91
CA LEU A 56 7.86 9.35 2.69
C LEU A 56 7.51 8.88 4.11
N ARG A 57 7.20 7.59 4.29
CA ARG A 57 6.73 7.02 5.55
C ARG A 57 7.63 7.34 6.75
N PRO A 58 8.98 7.18 6.70
CA PRO A 58 9.82 7.44 7.88
C PRO A 58 9.77 8.89 8.37
N ALA A 59 9.60 9.86 7.46
CA ALA A 59 9.46 11.26 7.83
C ALA A 59 8.10 11.54 8.47
N PHE A 60 7.02 10.91 7.99
CA PHE A 60 5.72 10.97 8.63
C PHE A 60 5.75 10.38 10.04
N GLU A 61 6.35 9.20 10.24
CA GLU A 61 6.45 8.54 11.54
C GLU A 61 7.19 9.43 12.56
N ARG A 62 8.32 10.04 12.14
CA ARG A 62 9.07 10.99 13.01
C ARG A 62 8.26 12.23 13.35
N SER A 63 7.57 12.82 12.39
CA SER A 63 6.85 14.09 12.60
C SER A 63 5.55 13.94 13.36
N SER A 64 4.88 12.79 13.23
CA SER A 64 3.59 12.51 13.84
C SER A 64 3.70 11.78 15.20
N GLY A 65 4.86 11.18 15.50
CA GLY A 65 5.03 10.29 16.65
C GLY A 65 4.24 8.99 16.54
N ARG A 66 3.77 8.62 15.34
CA ARG A 66 2.96 7.42 15.10
C ARG A 66 3.75 6.40 14.28
N SER A 67 3.58 5.13 14.58
CA SER A 67 4.10 4.05 13.75
C SER A 67 3.09 3.61 12.68
N VAL A 68 3.61 3.10 11.57
CA VAL A 68 2.80 2.65 10.43
C VAL A 68 3.14 1.21 10.08
N LYS A 69 2.15 0.33 10.15
CA LYS A 69 2.23 -1.05 9.65
C LYS A 69 1.71 -1.13 8.23
N THR A 70 2.53 -1.68 7.33
CA THR A 70 2.22 -1.68 5.91
C THR A 70 2.07 -3.09 5.37
N ALA A 71 0.97 -3.33 4.65
CA ALA A 71 0.78 -4.47 3.78
C ALA A 71 0.86 -4.03 2.31
N TYR A 72 1.59 -4.79 1.50
CA TYR A 72 1.74 -4.53 0.07
C TYR A 72 0.89 -5.52 -0.73
N GLY A 73 0.31 -5.05 -1.85
CA GLY A 73 -0.49 -5.91 -2.71
C GLY A 73 -0.89 -5.24 -4.01
N ALA A 74 -1.49 -6.00 -4.92
CA ALA A 74 -2.00 -5.45 -6.18
C ALA A 74 -3.26 -4.59 -5.94
N SER A 75 -3.45 -3.54 -6.78
CA SER A 75 -4.68 -2.73 -6.75
C SER A 75 -5.93 -3.52 -7.08
N MET A 76 -5.82 -4.59 -7.84
CA MET A 76 -6.94 -5.38 -8.33
C MET A 76 -6.51 -6.84 -8.55
N GLY A 77 -7.46 -7.68 -8.93
CA GLY A 77 -7.24 -9.12 -9.09
C GLY A 77 -7.61 -9.89 -7.83
N ASN A 78 -7.46 -11.21 -7.91
CA ASN A 78 -7.88 -12.17 -6.88
C ASN A 78 -6.70 -12.91 -6.23
N ALA A 79 -5.47 -12.41 -6.40
CA ALA A 79 -4.33 -12.93 -5.66
C ALA A 79 -4.56 -12.71 -4.16
N ASP A 80 -4.09 -13.63 -3.33
CA ASP A 80 -4.32 -13.59 -1.87
C ASP A 80 -3.80 -12.32 -1.22
N ASP A 81 -2.71 -11.76 -1.75
CA ASP A 81 -2.09 -10.52 -1.28
C ASP A 81 -2.68 -9.25 -1.92
N SER A 82 -3.60 -9.36 -2.87
CA SER A 82 -4.26 -8.17 -3.44
C SER A 82 -5.04 -7.40 -2.38
N ILE A 83 -5.09 -6.06 -2.49
CA ILE A 83 -5.81 -5.21 -1.54
C ILE A 83 -7.29 -5.61 -1.44
N PRO A 84 -8.02 -5.86 -2.55
CA PRO A 84 -9.39 -6.34 -2.45
C PRO A 84 -9.54 -7.66 -1.68
N SER A 85 -8.64 -8.64 -1.92
CA SER A 85 -8.67 -9.92 -1.23
C SER A 85 -8.39 -9.80 0.27
N ARG A 86 -7.43 -8.96 0.67
CA ARG A 86 -7.12 -8.64 2.08
C ARG A 86 -8.32 -8.01 2.78
N LEU A 87 -8.96 -7.01 2.16
CA LEU A 87 -10.15 -6.36 2.71
C LEU A 87 -11.37 -7.29 2.77
N ALA A 88 -11.50 -8.23 1.83
CA ALA A 88 -12.54 -9.25 1.87
C ALA A 88 -12.39 -10.19 3.08
N ARG A 89 -11.13 -10.49 3.48
CA ARG A 89 -10.82 -11.26 4.70
C ARG A 89 -10.84 -10.42 5.99
N ASN A 90 -11.23 -9.13 5.90
CA ASN A 90 -11.26 -8.18 7.01
C ASN A 90 -9.88 -8.00 7.68
N GLU A 91 -8.79 -8.07 6.92
CA GLU A 91 -7.47 -7.69 7.44
C GLU A 91 -7.48 -6.21 7.87
N PRO A 92 -6.82 -5.87 9.00
CA PRO A 92 -6.81 -4.49 9.51
C PRO A 92 -6.28 -3.49 8.47
N ALA A 93 -7.02 -2.42 8.23
CA ALA A 93 -6.62 -1.30 7.40
C ALA A 93 -7.24 0.00 7.92
N ASP A 94 -6.45 1.07 7.94
CA ASP A 94 -6.90 2.43 8.18
C ASP A 94 -6.86 3.23 6.87
N VAL A 95 -5.80 3.05 6.09
CA VAL A 95 -5.61 3.70 4.78
C VAL A 95 -5.36 2.64 3.71
N VAL A 96 -6.02 2.79 2.58
CA VAL A 96 -5.75 2.00 1.37
C VAL A 96 -5.28 2.93 0.25
N ILE A 97 -4.23 2.53 -0.49
CA ILE A 97 -3.64 3.31 -1.59
C ILE A 97 -3.55 2.41 -2.82
N LEU A 98 -4.36 2.68 -3.83
CA LEU A 98 -4.46 1.84 -5.02
C LEU A 98 -4.95 2.62 -6.24
N ALA A 99 -4.99 1.98 -7.41
CA ALA A 99 -5.51 2.59 -8.62
C ALA A 99 -6.95 3.09 -8.42
N ARG A 100 -7.25 4.31 -8.85
CA ARG A 100 -8.51 5.03 -8.61
C ARG A 100 -9.76 4.20 -8.97
N PRO A 101 -9.86 3.53 -10.13
CA PRO A 101 -11.05 2.72 -10.42
C PRO A 101 -11.26 1.57 -9.43
N ALA A 102 -10.17 0.96 -8.93
CA ALA A 102 -10.28 -0.09 -7.91
C ALA A 102 -10.66 0.48 -6.55
N LEU A 103 -10.20 1.68 -6.19
CA LEU A 103 -10.62 2.38 -4.98
C LEU A 103 -12.13 2.71 -5.04
N ASP A 104 -12.61 3.20 -6.17
CA ASP A 104 -14.04 3.50 -6.36
C ASP A 104 -14.91 2.24 -6.26
N ALA A 105 -14.43 1.10 -6.78
CA ALA A 105 -15.10 -0.18 -6.60
C ALA A 105 -15.16 -0.62 -5.11
N LEU A 106 -14.11 -0.36 -4.32
CA LEU A 106 -14.11 -0.62 -2.88
C LEU A 106 -15.07 0.32 -2.12
N VAL A 107 -15.22 1.56 -2.56
CA VAL A 107 -16.23 2.49 -2.01
C VAL A 107 -17.64 1.94 -2.28
N ALA A 108 -17.91 1.51 -3.52
CA ALA A 108 -19.20 0.91 -3.89
C ALA A 108 -19.52 -0.36 -3.09
N GLN A 109 -18.49 -1.12 -2.69
CA GLN A 109 -18.59 -2.31 -1.83
C GLN A 109 -18.70 -1.98 -0.33
N GLY A 110 -18.68 -0.70 0.07
CA GLY A 110 -18.72 -0.29 1.48
C GLY A 110 -17.43 -0.58 2.26
N LYS A 111 -16.30 -0.91 1.59
CA LYS A 111 -15.02 -1.18 2.23
C LYS A 111 -14.18 0.08 2.47
N VAL A 112 -14.49 1.17 1.78
CA VAL A 112 -13.84 2.49 1.88
C VAL A 112 -14.91 3.53 2.14
N VAL A 113 -14.62 4.49 3.02
CA VAL A 113 -15.54 5.58 3.40
C VAL A 113 -15.80 6.47 2.18
N PRO A 114 -17.06 6.66 1.77
CA PRO A 114 -17.42 7.57 0.68
C PRO A 114 -16.91 8.99 0.95
N GLY A 115 -16.36 9.65 -0.08
CA GLY A 115 -15.82 11.00 0.03
C GLY A 115 -14.45 11.12 0.70
N SER A 116 -13.84 10.00 1.12
CA SER A 116 -12.48 9.99 1.68
C SER A 116 -11.38 9.84 0.62
N GLN A 117 -11.75 9.67 -0.65
CA GLN A 117 -10.80 9.46 -1.74
C GLN A 117 -10.00 10.74 -2.01
N VAL A 118 -8.68 10.61 -2.07
CA VAL A 118 -7.74 11.68 -2.43
C VAL A 118 -6.82 11.16 -3.52
N ASP A 119 -6.80 11.81 -4.67
CA ASP A 119 -5.88 11.51 -5.76
C ASP A 119 -4.47 11.99 -5.39
N LEU A 120 -3.51 11.08 -5.38
CA LEU A 120 -2.13 11.36 -4.95
C LEU A 120 -1.21 11.63 -6.13
N VAL A 121 -1.27 10.77 -7.15
CA VAL A 121 -0.30 10.78 -8.25
C VAL A 121 -0.91 10.26 -9.55
N ARG A 122 -0.28 10.66 -10.67
CA ARG A 122 -0.40 10.00 -11.97
C ARG A 122 0.82 9.14 -12.24
N SER A 123 0.61 7.98 -12.83
CA SER A 123 1.65 7.01 -13.17
C SER A 123 1.50 6.55 -14.60
N SER A 124 2.58 6.60 -15.36
CA SER A 124 2.67 6.07 -16.73
C SER A 124 3.10 4.61 -16.73
N ILE A 125 2.77 3.91 -17.80
CA ILE A 125 3.21 2.54 -18.06
C ILE A 125 4.45 2.57 -18.94
N GLY A 126 5.39 1.67 -18.68
CA GLY A 126 6.59 1.54 -19.49
C GLY A 126 7.09 0.10 -19.56
N PHE A 127 8.20 -0.06 -20.29
CA PHE A 127 8.85 -1.33 -20.48
C PHE A 127 10.29 -1.34 -19.94
N ALA A 128 10.74 -2.54 -19.60
CA ALA A 128 12.10 -2.81 -19.22
C ALA A 128 12.59 -4.12 -19.85
N VAL A 129 13.90 -4.20 -20.05
CA VAL A 129 14.64 -5.40 -20.42
C VAL A 129 15.63 -5.77 -19.30
N ARG A 130 16.21 -6.96 -19.36
CA ARG A 130 17.32 -7.32 -18.46
C ARG A 130 18.50 -6.37 -18.67
N LYS A 131 19.17 -5.99 -17.60
CA LYS A 131 20.35 -5.11 -17.66
C LYS A 131 21.39 -5.63 -18.64
N GLY A 132 21.83 -4.74 -19.55
CA GLY A 132 22.79 -5.06 -20.59
C GLY A 132 22.21 -5.81 -21.80
N ALA A 133 20.92 -6.17 -21.82
CA ALA A 133 20.27 -6.70 -23.00
C ALA A 133 20.05 -5.62 -24.06
N PRO A 134 19.92 -6.00 -25.36
CA PRO A 134 19.56 -5.03 -26.41
C PRO A 134 18.29 -4.27 -26.02
N ARG A 135 18.31 -2.94 -26.23
CA ARG A 135 17.18 -2.06 -25.91
C ARG A 135 16.35 -1.86 -27.18
N PRO A 136 15.19 -2.54 -27.30
CA PRO A 136 14.36 -2.40 -28.49
C PRO A 136 13.72 -1.02 -28.53
N ASP A 137 13.43 -0.55 -29.75
CA ASP A 137 12.73 0.71 -29.96
C ASP A 137 11.23 0.55 -29.67
N ILE A 138 10.72 1.42 -28.80
CA ILE A 138 9.30 1.54 -28.45
C ILE A 138 8.80 2.98 -28.57
N SER A 139 9.52 3.84 -29.27
CA SER A 139 9.29 5.29 -29.33
C SER A 139 8.02 5.68 -30.09
N THR A 140 7.56 4.82 -31.00
CA THR A 140 6.33 5.00 -31.77
C THR A 140 5.42 3.78 -31.65
N VAL A 141 4.14 3.94 -31.98
CA VAL A 141 3.18 2.82 -31.98
C VAL A 141 3.64 1.67 -32.87
N ASP A 142 4.19 1.97 -34.06
CA ASP A 142 4.68 0.94 -34.98
C ASP A 142 5.96 0.26 -34.48
N ALA A 143 6.88 1.00 -33.85
CA ALA A 143 8.07 0.45 -33.23
C ALA A 143 7.70 -0.46 -32.05
N LEU A 144 6.80 0.00 -31.18
CA LEU A 144 6.25 -0.81 -30.09
C LEU A 144 5.60 -2.12 -30.59
N LYS A 145 4.79 -2.02 -31.66
CA LYS A 145 4.15 -3.17 -32.28
C LYS A 145 5.18 -4.20 -32.76
N ARG A 146 6.20 -3.75 -33.50
CA ARG A 146 7.30 -4.63 -33.97
C ARG A 146 8.04 -5.26 -32.81
N THR A 147 8.36 -4.48 -31.77
CA THR A 147 9.05 -4.95 -30.55
C THR A 147 8.24 -6.04 -29.85
N LEU A 148 6.93 -5.83 -29.63
CA LEU A 148 6.07 -6.82 -28.99
C LEU A 148 5.95 -8.11 -29.81
N ILE A 149 5.87 -8.00 -31.15
CA ILE A 149 5.82 -9.17 -32.04
C ILE A 149 7.15 -9.94 -32.02
N ALA A 150 8.29 -9.23 -32.00
CA ALA A 150 9.62 -9.84 -32.00
C ALA A 150 10.06 -10.42 -30.65
N ALA A 151 9.55 -9.88 -29.53
CA ALA A 151 9.93 -10.34 -28.21
C ALA A 151 9.64 -11.84 -28.02
N PRO A 152 10.59 -12.65 -27.51
CA PRO A 152 10.38 -14.08 -27.31
C PRO A 152 9.46 -14.38 -26.11
N SER A 153 9.44 -13.49 -25.12
CA SER A 153 8.57 -13.60 -23.95
C SER A 153 8.32 -12.22 -23.33
N ILE A 154 7.12 -12.04 -22.74
CA ILE A 154 6.71 -10.77 -22.14
C ILE A 154 6.09 -11.06 -20.78
N ALA A 155 6.53 -10.37 -19.74
CA ALA A 155 5.90 -10.38 -18.42
C ALA A 155 5.08 -9.10 -18.21
N TYR A 156 3.90 -9.24 -17.61
CA TYR A 156 3.04 -8.13 -17.25
C TYR A 156 2.35 -8.38 -15.89
N SER A 157 2.02 -7.32 -15.15
CA SER A 157 1.46 -7.47 -13.81
C SER A 157 -0.01 -7.88 -13.82
N ALA A 158 -0.49 -8.50 -12.74
CA ALA A 158 -1.91 -8.75 -12.53
C ALA A 158 -2.68 -7.50 -12.02
N SER A 159 -2.03 -6.33 -12.00
CA SER A 159 -2.61 -5.06 -11.54
C SER A 159 -3.00 -4.15 -12.72
N ALA A 160 -3.18 -2.84 -12.45
CA ALA A 160 -3.75 -1.87 -13.41
C ALA A 160 -3.05 -1.85 -14.78
N SER A 161 -1.71 -1.79 -14.81
CA SER A 161 -0.94 -1.74 -16.08
C SER A 161 -1.09 -3.02 -16.91
N GLY A 162 -1.04 -4.17 -16.24
CA GLY A 162 -1.18 -5.45 -16.94
C GLY A 162 -2.62 -5.73 -17.37
N THR A 163 -3.61 -5.30 -16.60
CA THR A 163 -5.02 -5.36 -17.03
C THR A 163 -5.21 -4.56 -18.33
N TYR A 164 -4.69 -3.32 -18.38
CA TYR A 164 -4.72 -2.52 -19.61
C TYR A 164 -4.01 -3.23 -20.78
N TYR A 165 -2.82 -3.77 -20.55
CA TYR A 165 -2.06 -4.52 -21.56
C TYR A 165 -2.88 -5.65 -22.15
N GLU A 166 -3.44 -6.51 -21.29
CA GLU A 166 -4.13 -7.73 -21.68
C GLU A 166 -5.48 -7.45 -22.34
N THR A 167 -6.25 -6.49 -21.83
CA THR A 167 -7.64 -6.28 -22.25
C THR A 167 -7.83 -5.24 -23.34
N GLU A 168 -6.90 -4.28 -23.46
CA GLU A 168 -7.05 -3.14 -24.36
C GLU A 168 -5.86 -2.95 -25.30
N LEU A 169 -4.61 -2.88 -24.80
CA LEU A 169 -3.45 -2.48 -25.59
C LEU A 169 -3.20 -3.42 -26.76
N LEU A 170 -3.18 -4.74 -26.51
CA LEU A 170 -2.93 -5.73 -27.57
C LEU A 170 -4.00 -5.69 -28.66
N LYS A 171 -5.25 -5.41 -28.31
CA LYS A 171 -6.36 -5.22 -29.28
C LYS A 171 -6.20 -3.94 -30.07
N LYS A 172 -5.90 -2.81 -29.40
CA LYS A 172 -5.63 -1.53 -30.09
C LYS A 172 -4.51 -1.63 -31.11
N LEU A 173 -3.48 -2.43 -30.80
CA LEU A 173 -2.36 -2.67 -31.70
C LEU A 173 -2.66 -3.73 -32.79
N GLY A 174 -3.77 -4.47 -32.68
CA GLY A 174 -4.12 -5.54 -33.61
C GLY A 174 -3.17 -6.74 -33.60
N ILE A 175 -2.52 -7.04 -32.46
CA ILE A 175 -1.48 -8.08 -32.32
C ILE A 175 -1.80 -9.10 -31.22
N GLU A 176 -3.01 -9.11 -30.69
CA GLU A 176 -3.38 -9.97 -29.55
C GLU A 176 -3.07 -11.44 -29.83
N ALA A 177 -3.48 -11.97 -30.98
CA ALA A 177 -3.26 -13.37 -31.35
C ALA A 177 -1.79 -13.79 -31.40
N GLN A 178 -0.89 -12.85 -31.80
CA GLN A 178 0.53 -13.12 -31.95
C GLN A 178 1.31 -12.98 -30.62
N VAL A 179 0.85 -12.10 -29.73
CA VAL A 179 1.61 -11.69 -28.55
C VAL A 179 1.09 -12.36 -27.27
N LYS A 180 -0.20 -12.58 -27.14
CA LYS A 180 -0.80 -13.19 -25.95
C LYS A 180 -0.24 -14.58 -25.59
N PRO A 181 0.04 -15.50 -26.54
CA PRO A 181 0.58 -16.83 -26.21
C PRO A 181 1.96 -16.80 -25.52
N LYS A 182 2.75 -15.74 -25.73
CA LYS A 182 4.09 -15.55 -25.15
C LYS A 182 4.13 -14.53 -24.02
N SER A 183 2.95 -14.08 -23.57
CA SER A 183 2.79 -13.13 -22.47
C SER A 183 2.41 -13.85 -21.19
N LYS A 184 3.17 -13.61 -20.12
CA LYS A 184 2.97 -14.22 -18.80
C LYS A 184 2.46 -13.19 -17.81
N ARG A 185 1.31 -13.47 -17.20
CA ARG A 185 0.74 -12.65 -16.12
C ARG A 185 1.42 -12.98 -14.80
N ILE A 186 1.98 -11.98 -14.13
CA ILE A 186 2.66 -12.09 -12.84
C ILE A 186 1.71 -11.63 -11.74
N LEU A 187 1.46 -12.50 -10.75
CA LEU A 187 0.41 -12.29 -9.74
C LEU A 187 0.89 -11.45 -8.56
N SER A 188 1.98 -11.85 -7.89
CA SER A 188 2.36 -11.32 -6.59
C SER A 188 3.76 -10.69 -6.53
N GLU A 189 4.64 -10.94 -7.51
CA GLU A 189 5.95 -10.32 -7.57
C GLU A 189 6.01 -9.16 -8.57
N ARG A 190 7.07 -8.34 -8.48
CA ARG A 190 7.30 -7.26 -9.43
C ARG A 190 7.78 -7.82 -10.75
N VAL A 191 7.20 -7.32 -11.85
CA VAL A 191 7.59 -7.73 -13.23
C VAL A 191 9.07 -7.47 -13.48
N GLY A 192 9.62 -6.36 -12.98
CA GLY A 192 11.04 -6.05 -13.11
C GLY A 192 11.95 -7.14 -12.52
N SER A 193 11.55 -7.78 -11.41
CA SER A 193 12.32 -8.89 -10.81
C SER A 193 12.32 -10.13 -11.71
N VAL A 194 11.21 -10.42 -12.38
CA VAL A 194 11.10 -11.53 -13.35
C VAL A 194 12.04 -11.29 -14.53
N VAL A 195 12.08 -10.04 -15.04
CA VAL A 195 12.98 -9.65 -16.15
C VAL A 195 14.45 -9.68 -15.71
N ALA A 196 14.77 -9.20 -14.51
CA ALA A 196 16.14 -9.18 -13.97
C ALA A 196 16.74 -10.59 -13.90
N ARG A 197 15.94 -11.59 -13.52
CA ARG A 197 16.37 -13.01 -13.48
C ARG A 197 16.48 -13.66 -14.87
N GLY A 198 15.91 -13.03 -15.90
CA GLY A 198 15.87 -13.57 -17.26
C GLY A 198 14.68 -14.49 -17.54
N ASP A 199 13.68 -14.55 -16.65
CA ASP A 199 12.47 -15.37 -16.84
C ASP A 199 11.49 -14.77 -17.88
N ALA A 200 11.72 -13.52 -18.27
CA ALA A 200 11.07 -12.86 -19.41
C ALA A 200 12.05 -11.90 -20.10
N ALA A 201 11.96 -11.81 -21.41
CA ALA A 201 12.81 -10.92 -22.21
C ALA A 201 12.38 -9.46 -22.10
N LEU A 202 11.08 -9.21 -21.95
CA LEU A 202 10.47 -7.88 -21.87
C LEU A 202 9.48 -7.83 -20.72
N GLY A 203 9.45 -6.74 -19.96
CA GLY A 203 8.52 -6.55 -18.86
C GLY A 203 7.77 -5.24 -18.96
N LEU A 204 6.44 -5.28 -18.76
CA LEU A 204 5.57 -4.12 -18.72
C LEU A 204 5.00 -3.92 -17.32
N GLN A 205 5.18 -2.71 -16.76
CA GLN A 205 4.61 -2.32 -15.46
C GLN A 205 4.51 -0.78 -15.36
N GLN A 206 3.99 -0.25 -14.25
CA GLN A 206 4.09 1.17 -13.95
C GLN A 206 5.56 1.58 -13.90
N VAL A 207 5.90 2.76 -14.43
CA VAL A 207 7.28 3.27 -14.43
C VAL A 207 7.86 3.30 -13.01
N SER A 208 7.07 3.75 -12.04
CA SER A 208 7.46 3.79 -10.62
C SER A 208 7.75 2.44 -9.98
N GLU A 209 7.28 1.35 -10.58
CA GLU A 209 7.57 -0.02 -10.13
C GLU A 209 8.81 -0.60 -10.81
N LEU A 210 9.15 -0.12 -12.01
CA LEU A 210 10.34 -0.55 -12.76
C LEU A 210 11.60 0.16 -12.28
N LEU A 211 11.55 1.48 -12.11
CA LEU A 211 12.73 2.30 -11.80
C LEU A 211 13.55 1.83 -10.58
N PRO A 212 12.94 1.36 -9.48
CA PRO A 212 13.71 0.94 -8.30
C PRO A 212 14.28 -0.48 -8.42
N ILE A 213 14.05 -1.20 -9.51
CA ILE A 213 14.50 -2.60 -9.64
C ILE A 213 15.91 -2.65 -10.20
N GLU A 214 16.81 -3.24 -9.43
CA GLU A 214 18.15 -3.56 -9.90
C GLU A 214 18.13 -4.72 -10.92
N GLY A 215 19.10 -4.73 -11.84
CA GLY A 215 19.22 -5.81 -12.82
C GLY A 215 18.34 -5.67 -14.05
N ILE A 216 17.67 -4.53 -14.25
CA ILE A 216 16.95 -4.18 -15.47
C ILE A 216 17.44 -2.86 -16.06
N ASP A 217 17.19 -2.66 -17.33
CA ASP A 217 17.27 -1.38 -18.02
C ASP A 217 15.85 -0.95 -18.41
N TYR A 218 15.40 0.18 -17.84
CA TYR A 218 14.17 0.83 -18.26
C TYR A 218 14.37 1.40 -19.67
N ILE A 219 13.50 1.02 -20.63
CA ILE A 219 13.66 1.40 -22.04
C ILE A 219 12.73 2.52 -22.48
N GLY A 220 11.78 2.92 -21.65
CA GLY A 220 10.90 4.06 -21.93
C GLY A 220 9.44 3.80 -21.57
N PRO A 221 8.62 4.87 -21.62
CA PRO A 221 7.17 4.76 -21.48
C PRO A 221 6.54 4.25 -22.77
N LEU A 222 5.28 3.84 -22.69
CA LEU A 222 4.46 3.62 -23.89
C LEU A 222 4.37 4.91 -24.72
N PRO A 223 4.27 4.84 -26.08
CA PRO A 223 3.92 5.99 -26.91
C PRO A 223 2.64 6.66 -26.41
N ALA A 224 2.58 8.00 -26.53
CA ALA A 224 1.48 8.81 -25.99
C ALA A 224 0.09 8.35 -26.49
N GLU A 225 -0.01 7.93 -27.74
CA GLU A 225 -1.27 7.51 -28.39
C GLU A 225 -1.86 6.22 -27.77
N VAL A 226 -1.01 5.42 -27.16
CA VAL A 226 -1.40 4.16 -26.54
C VAL A 226 -1.02 4.12 -25.05
N GLN A 227 -0.60 5.26 -24.46
CA GLN A 227 -0.34 5.36 -23.04
C GLN A 227 -1.66 5.31 -22.25
N ARG A 228 -1.62 4.61 -21.13
CA ARG A 228 -2.66 4.69 -20.11
C ARG A 228 -2.05 5.26 -18.84
N VAL A 229 -2.43 6.47 -18.50
CA VAL A 229 -2.07 7.07 -17.22
C VAL A 229 -3.01 6.53 -16.13
N THR A 230 -2.42 5.95 -15.09
CA THR A 230 -3.15 5.46 -13.92
C THR A 230 -3.07 6.51 -12.81
N VAL A 231 -4.21 6.94 -12.28
CA VAL A 231 -4.27 7.71 -11.04
C VAL A 231 -4.21 6.73 -9.86
N PHE A 232 -3.27 6.95 -8.92
CA PHE A 232 -3.26 6.26 -7.64
C PHE A 232 -3.80 7.20 -6.57
N SER A 233 -4.76 6.68 -5.81
CA SER A 233 -5.52 7.44 -4.82
C SER A 233 -5.50 6.74 -3.48
N ALA A 234 -5.58 7.53 -2.40
CA ALA A 234 -5.77 7.03 -1.05
C ALA A 234 -7.23 7.13 -0.63
N GLY A 235 -7.65 6.25 0.27
CA GLY A 235 -8.96 6.29 0.91
C GLY A 235 -8.89 5.73 2.32
N ILE A 236 -9.87 6.10 3.16
CA ILE A 236 -9.99 5.60 4.53
C ILE A 236 -10.81 4.32 4.52
N ALA A 237 -10.29 3.24 5.08
CA ALA A 237 -11.04 2.00 5.21
C ALA A 237 -12.22 2.17 6.18
N THR A 238 -13.40 1.65 5.83
CA THR A 238 -14.61 1.74 6.69
C THR A 238 -14.40 1.08 8.06
N ALA A 239 -13.56 0.05 8.13
CA ALA A 239 -13.21 -0.64 9.38
C ALA A 239 -12.15 0.10 10.22
N SER A 240 -11.63 1.24 9.77
CA SER A 240 -10.61 2.01 10.50
C SER A 240 -11.07 2.35 11.91
N LYS A 241 -10.17 2.12 12.86
CA LYS A 241 -10.33 2.54 14.26
C LYS A 241 -9.68 3.89 14.55
N GLN A 242 -8.98 4.48 13.57
CA GLN A 242 -8.19 5.70 13.70
C GLN A 242 -8.40 6.64 12.50
N PRO A 243 -9.65 7.04 12.16
CA PRO A 243 -9.93 7.80 10.94
C PRO A 243 -9.21 9.15 10.90
N ASP A 244 -8.94 9.79 12.04
CA ASP A 244 -8.23 11.07 12.09
C ASP A 244 -6.74 10.90 11.80
N ALA A 245 -6.12 9.83 12.31
CA ALA A 245 -4.73 9.48 11.98
C ALA A 245 -4.60 9.10 10.49
N ALA A 246 -5.58 8.38 9.94
CA ALA A 246 -5.66 8.07 8.52
C ALA A 246 -5.73 9.35 7.67
N ARG A 247 -6.60 10.32 8.03
CA ARG A 247 -6.66 11.63 7.37
C ARG A 247 -5.35 12.40 7.44
N GLN A 248 -4.68 12.35 8.60
CA GLN A 248 -3.37 13.00 8.78
C GLN A 248 -2.32 12.43 7.83
N LEU A 249 -2.24 11.10 7.72
CA LEU A 249 -1.33 10.43 6.78
C LEU A 249 -1.66 10.80 5.32
N ILE A 250 -2.93 10.72 4.92
CA ILE A 250 -3.34 11.07 3.55
C ILE A 250 -2.99 12.53 3.22
N ARG A 251 -3.25 13.47 4.12
CA ARG A 251 -2.85 14.88 3.93
C ARG A 251 -1.35 15.04 3.79
N TYR A 252 -0.56 14.31 4.58
CA TYR A 252 0.90 14.34 4.48
C TYR A 252 1.36 13.83 3.11
N LEU A 253 0.85 12.68 2.64
CA LEU A 253 1.20 12.09 1.35
C LEU A 253 0.78 12.97 0.15
N ASN A 254 -0.25 13.81 0.30
CA ASN A 254 -0.75 14.75 -0.71
C ASN A 254 -0.23 16.19 -0.51
N SER A 255 0.75 16.38 0.35
CA SER A 255 1.28 17.72 0.64
C SER A 255 2.27 18.20 -0.42
N PRO A 256 2.41 19.52 -0.62
CA PRO A 256 3.47 20.08 -1.46
C PRO A 256 4.88 19.63 -1.05
N ALA A 257 5.11 19.40 0.24
CA ALA A 257 6.39 18.93 0.76
C ALA A 257 6.73 17.49 0.31
N ALA A 258 5.74 16.65 0.04
CA ALA A 258 5.92 15.28 -0.47
C ALA A 258 6.25 15.25 -1.97
N ALA A 259 5.85 16.27 -2.74
CA ALA A 259 5.93 16.29 -4.19
C ALA A 259 7.34 16.01 -4.76
N PRO A 260 8.44 16.60 -4.26
CA PRO A 260 9.78 16.32 -4.78
C PRO A 260 10.20 14.85 -4.58
N THR A 261 9.82 14.22 -3.46
CA THR A 261 10.10 12.81 -3.19
C THR A 261 9.30 11.91 -4.12
N ILE A 262 8.03 12.24 -4.34
CA ILE A 262 7.14 11.51 -5.27
C ILE A 262 7.70 11.57 -6.70
N ALA A 263 8.07 12.77 -7.18
CA ALA A 263 8.56 12.97 -8.55
C ALA A 263 9.84 12.15 -8.85
N LYS A 264 10.74 11.99 -7.87
CA LYS A 264 11.96 11.18 -8.01
C LYS A 264 11.67 9.69 -8.31
N THR A 265 10.49 9.21 -7.99
CA THR A 265 10.09 7.82 -8.24
C THR A 265 9.43 7.61 -9.62
N GLY A 266 9.43 8.62 -10.49
CA GLY A 266 8.80 8.56 -11.82
C GLY A 266 7.29 8.76 -11.80
N LEU A 267 6.75 9.29 -10.72
CA LEU A 267 5.35 9.66 -10.56
C LEU A 267 5.14 11.16 -10.76
N GLU A 268 3.98 11.55 -11.27
CA GLU A 268 3.54 12.95 -11.33
C GLU A 268 2.65 13.24 -10.10
N PRO A 269 3.09 14.12 -9.16
CA PRO A 269 2.30 14.45 -7.98
C PRO A 269 1.01 15.21 -8.34
N LEU A 270 -0.08 14.89 -7.64
CA LEU A 270 -1.37 15.59 -7.69
C LEU A 270 -1.62 16.31 -6.36
N THR A 271 -0.66 17.11 -5.90
CA THR A 271 -0.75 17.78 -4.61
C THR A 271 -1.90 18.79 -4.57
N ALA A 272 -2.60 18.84 -3.43
CA ALA A 272 -3.58 19.89 -3.17
C ALA A 272 -2.88 21.26 -3.26
N ARG A 273 -3.49 22.20 -3.99
CA ARG A 273 -3.05 23.59 -4.08
C ARG A 273 -3.43 24.37 -2.81
#